data_3394d67bea94dc3bfb80a18c949881ae
#
_entry.id   3394d67bea94dc3bfb80a18c949881ae
#
_cell.length_a   1.000
_cell.length_b   1.000
_cell.length_c   1.000
_cell.angle_alpha   90.00
_cell.angle_beta   90.00
_cell.angle_gamma   90.00
#
_symmetry.space_group_name_H-M   'P 1'
#
loop_
_entity.id
_entity.type
_entity.pdbx_description
1 polymer ?
#
loop_
_entity_poly.entity_id
_entity_poly.type
_entity_poly.pdbx_seq_one_letter_code
_entity_poly.pdbx_strand_id
1 'polypeptide(L)'
;DEWIRKERDIGLYYKSHRLIDNLPLTYSAYITHGLWRNEKSSIKSWHTEYAAYLNHDRIYLFNSKKTSLDLTIGKKWTRESADDSVESTNVYYATLAQKISPHWNTWVGYYREDFTTDVFTYDQPDMAKELRNGLQYIMDDKNSFTIVNRYDLDQKKNYETRYSWTHKFCCWQLSLIYKHKDTDNKDSAFEAKFDFVNW
;
A
#
# COMPACT_ATOMS: atom_id res chain seq x y z
N ASP A 1 -20.74 -4.12 1.46
CA ASP A 1 -19.50 -4.86 1.17
C ASP A 1 -19.66 -5.56 -0.17
N GLU A 2 -18.65 -5.44 -1.02
CA GLU A 2 -18.57 -6.12 -2.31
C GLU A 2 -17.72 -7.38 -2.14
N TRP A 3 -18.24 -8.53 -2.54
CA TRP A 3 -17.51 -9.79 -2.51
C TRP A 3 -17.06 -10.14 -3.91
N ILE A 4 -15.74 -10.13 -4.14
CA ILE A 4 -15.14 -10.52 -5.42
C ILE A 4 -14.53 -11.91 -5.27
N ARG A 5 -14.95 -12.81 -6.15
CA ARG A 5 -14.36 -14.13 -6.29
C ARG A 5 -13.43 -14.15 -7.50
N LYS A 6 -12.15 -14.47 -7.25
CA LYS A 6 -11.15 -14.71 -8.30
C LYS A 6 -11.17 -16.21 -8.61
N GLU A 7 -11.68 -16.58 -9.79
CA GLU A 7 -11.81 -18.00 -10.16
C GLU A 7 -10.55 -18.55 -10.82
N ARG A 8 -9.89 -17.74 -11.62
CA ARG A 8 -8.63 -18.08 -12.31
C ARG A 8 -7.81 -16.81 -12.36
N ASP A 9 -6.65 -16.83 -11.76
CA ASP A 9 -5.80 -15.65 -11.69
C ASP A 9 -4.34 -16.08 -11.92
N ILE A 10 -3.65 -15.38 -12.80
CA ILE A 10 -2.24 -15.54 -13.09
C ILE A 10 -1.56 -14.18 -13.08
N GLY A 11 -0.39 -14.10 -12.49
CA GLY A 11 0.38 -12.87 -12.43
C GLY A 11 1.84 -13.10 -12.79
N LEU A 12 2.38 -12.17 -13.56
CA LEU A 12 3.80 -12.06 -13.85
C LEU A 12 4.31 -10.76 -13.20
N TYR A 13 5.32 -10.89 -12.36
CA TYR A 13 5.88 -9.78 -11.61
C TYR A 13 7.36 -9.62 -11.99
N TYR A 14 7.68 -8.46 -12.55
CA TYR A 14 9.05 -8.05 -12.78
C TYR A 14 9.54 -7.28 -11.57
N LYS A 15 10.45 -7.89 -10.83
CA LYS A 15 11.00 -7.29 -9.60
C LYS A 15 11.75 -5.99 -9.91
N SER A 16 11.94 -5.16 -8.90
CA SER A 16 12.66 -3.90 -9.03
C SER A 16 14.09 -4.11 -9.54
N HIS A 17 14.43 -3.43 -10.64
CA HIS A 17 15.75 -3.40 -11.24
C HIS A 17 16.19 -1.95 -11.46
N ARG A 18 17.50 -1.71 -11.48
CA ARG A 18 18.03 -0.40 -11.88
C ARG A 18 17.67 -0.09 -13.32
N LEU A 19 17.24 1.15 -13.55
CA LEU A 19 16.96 1.62 -14.89
C LEU A 19 18.24 1.80 -15.71
N ILE A 20 19.26 2.39 -15.07
CA ILE A 20 20.62 2.57 -15.60
C ILE A 20 21.56 2.50 -14.40
N ASP A 21 22.74 1.85 -14.53
CA ASP A 21 23.65 1.57 -13.42
C ASP A 21 24.04 2.79 -12.59
N ASN A 22 24.19 3.95 -13.21
CA ASN A 22 24.62 5.20 -12.54
C ASN A 22 23.46 6.10 -12.11
N LEU A 23 22.21 5.74 -12.38
CA LEU A 23 21.04 6.52 -11.96
C LEU A 23 20.44 5.92 -10.69
N PRO A 24 20.06 6.76 -9.71
CA PRO A 24 19.41 6.29 -8.48
C PRO A 24 17.91 5.96 -8.71
N LEU A 25 17.60 5.33 -9.84
CA LEU A 25 16.25 4.98 -10.25
C LEU A 25 16.14 3.49 -10.47
N THR A 26 15.09 2.91 -9.89
CA THR A 26 14.70 1.53 -10.11
C THR A 26 13.29 1.49 -10.70
N TYR A 27 13.03 0.49 -11.53
CA TYR A 27 11.71 0.25 -12.09
C TYR A 27 11.22 -1.14 -11.74
N SER A 28 9.91 -1.27 -11.62
CA SER A 28 9.22 -2.54 -11.44
C SER A 28 7.94 -2.53 -12.25
N ALA A 29 7.49 -3.70 -12.67
CA ALA A 29 6.27 -3.84 -13.44
C ALA A 29 5.57 -5.15 -13.09
N TYR A 30 4.27 -5.22 -13.31
CA TYR A 30 3.55 -6.49 -13.27
C TYR A 30 2.40 -6.50 -14.27
N ILE A 31 1.96 -7.70 -14.58
CA ILE A 31 0.71 -7.97 -15.27
C ILE A 31 -0.02 -9.09 -14.53
N THR A 32 -1.32 -8.91 -14.28
CA THR A 32 -2.21 -9.95 -13.78
C THR A 32 -3.37 -10.12 -14.75
N HIS A 33 -3.84 -11.36 -14.89
CA HIS A 33 -4.98 -11.69 -15.72
C HIS A 33 -5.78 -12.78 -15.04
N GLY A 34 -7.08 -12.55 -14.88
CA GLY A 34 -7.92 -13.49 -14.17
C GLY A 34 -9.40 -13.34 -14.49
N LEU A 35 -10.17 -14.35 -14.13
CA LEU A 35 -11.61 -14.32 -14.23
C LEU A 35 -12.20 -13.95 -12.87
N TRP A 36 -12.77 -12.76 -12.78
CA TRP A 36 -13.33 -12.21 -11.56
C TRP A 36 -14.85 -12.18 -11.61
N ARG A 37 -15.45 -12.40 -10.47
CA ARG A 37 -16.91 -12.37 -10.31
C ARG A 37 -17.28 -11.57 -9.08
N ASN A 38 -18.18 -10.62 -9.26
CA ASN A 38 -18.85 -9.95 -8.16
C ASN A 38 -20.06 -10.79 -7.73
N GLU A 39 -19.99 -11.35 -6.53
CA GLU A 39 -21.04 -12.26 -6.03
C GLU A 39 -22.39 -11.55 -5.80
N LYS A 40 -22.37 -10.24 -5.54
CA LYS A 40 -23.60 -9.46 -5.30
C LYS A 40 -24.30 -9.06 -6.59
N SER A 41 -23.56 -8.53 -7.56
CA SER A 41 -24.13 -8.10 -8.85
C SER A 41 -24.16 -9.22 -9.90
N SER A 42 -23.53 -10.36 -9.62
CA SER A 42 -23.33 -11.48 -10.55
C SER A 42 -22.55 -11.11 -11.81
N ILE A 43 -21.92 -9.94 -11.86
CA ILE A 43 -21.06 -9.53 -12.95
C ILE A 43 -19.84 -10.44 -12.97
N LYS A 44 -19.51 -10.94 -14.16
CA LYS A 44 -18.34 -11.78 -14.41
C LYS A 44 -17.52 -11.15 -15.53
N SER A 45 -16.23 -10.93 -15.26
CA SER A 45 -15.33 -10.27 -16.20
C SER A 45 -13.95 -10.93 -16.22
N TRP A 46 -13.35 -10.98 -17.38
CA TRP A 46 -11.91 -11.15 -17.50
C TRP A 46 -11.26 -9.81 -17.14
N HIS A 47 -10.60 -9.80 -16.00
CA HIS A 47 -9.87 -8.67 -15.46
C HIS A 47 -8.40 -8.79 -15.87
N THR A 48 -7.88 -7.76 -16.52
CA THR A 48 -6.45 -7.65 -16.83
C THR A 48 -5.92 -6.35 -16.24
N GLU A 49 -4.94 -6.48 -15.36
CA GLU A 49 -4.27 -5.33 -14.79
C GLU A 49 -2.79 -5.36 -15.15
N TYR A 50 -2.23 -4.25 -15.57
CA TYR A 50 -0.80 -4.07 -15.75
C TYR A 50 -0.36 -2.74 -15.19
N ALA A 51 0.81 -2.74 -14.56
CA ALA A 51 1.35 -1.55 -13.93
C ALA A 51 2.86 -1.44 -14.13
N ALA A 52 3.32 -0.21 -14.15
CA ALA A 52 4.74 0.12 -14.14
C ALA A 52 5.02 1.21 -13.10
N TYR A 53 6.07 1.02 -12.33
CA TYR A 53 6.50 1.95 -11.28
C TYR A 53 7.96 2.33 -11.48
N LEU A 54 8.25 3.60 -11.23
CA LEU A 54 9.59 4.14 -11.14
C LEU A 54 9.80 4.64 -9.70
N ASN A 55 10.84 4.12 -9.06
CA ASN A 55 11.18 4.48 -7.69
C ASN A 55 12.55 5.15 -7.70
N HIS A 56 12.70 6.22 -6.93
CA HIS A 56 14.00 6.80 -6.63
C HIS A 56 14.64 6.01 -5.46
N ASP A 57 15.94 5.74 -5.55
CA ASP A 57 16.67 5.19 -4.39
C ASP A 57 16.48 6.14 -3.20
N ARG A 58 16.48 5.58 -1.98
CA ARG A 58 16.27 6.37 -0.78
C ARG A 58 17.21 7.55 -0.69
N ILE A 59 16.64 8.76 -0.64
CA ILE A 59 17.35 10.02 -0.54
C ILE A 59 17.59 10.30 0.95
N TYR A 60 18.83 10.40 1.38
CA TYR A 60 19.18 10.87 2.72
C TYR A 60 19.38 12.38 2.69
N LEU A 61 18.55 13.13 3.43
CA LEU A 61 18.54 14.60 3.37
C LEU A 61 19.71 15.24 4.13
N PHE A 62 20.33 14.51 5.08
CA PHE A 62 21.43 15.01 5.90
C PHE A 62 22.52 13.94 6.06
N ASN A 63 23.75 14.38 6.37
CA ASN A 63 24.90 13.50 6.61
C ASN A 63 24.66 12.48 7.74
N SER A 64 23.78 12.79 8.69
CA SER A 64 23.40 11.88 9.78
C SER A 64 22.65 10.63 9.31
N LYS A 65 22.14 10.62 8.07
CA LYS A 65 21.29 9.57 7.48
C LYS A 65 20.07 9.19 8.34
N LYS A 66 19.65 10.09 9.22
CA LYS A 66 18.48 9.88 10.09
C LYS A 66 17.17 10.28 9.41
N THR A 67 17.25 11.15 8.41
CA THR A 67 16.10 11.63 7.64
C THR A 67 16.20 11.12 6.22
N SER A 68 15.17 10.47 5.72
CA SER A 68 15.13 9.94 4.36
C SER A 68 13.83 10.28 3.67
N LEU A 69 13.91 10.42 2.34
CA LEU A 69 12.79 10.62 1.45
C LEU A 69 12.74 9.45 0.45
N ASP A 70 11.61 8.79 0.37
CA ASP A 70 11.31 7.75 -0.60
C ASP A 70 10.27 8.30 -1.59
N LEU A 71 10.50 8.14 -2.89
CA LEU A 71 9.64 8.63 -3.96
C LEU A 71 9.29 7.52 -4.93
N THR A 72 8.03 7.43 -5.31
CA THR A 72 7.52 6.50 -6.32
C THR A 72 6.53 7.22 -7.22
N ILE A 73 6.67 7.03 -8.53
CA ILE A 73 5.65 7.36 -9.51
C ILE A 73 5.30 6.11 -10.30
N GLY A 74 4.05 5.99 -10.72
CA GLY A 74 3.63 4.81 -11.47
C GLY A 74 2.37 5.06 -12.25
N LYS A 75 2.06 4.10 -13.09
CA LYS A 75 0.81 4.05 -13.82
C LYS A 75 0.31 2.61 -13.85
N LYS A 76 -0.97 2.47 -13.56
CA LYS A 76 -1.72 1.23 -13.61
C LYS A 76 -2.78 1.33 -14.70
N TRP A 77 -3.01 0.26 -15.43
CA TRP A 77 -4.08 0.13 -16.42
C TRP A 77 -4.86 -1.13 -16.10
N THR A 78 -6.16 -0.98 -16.11
CA THR A 78 -7.10 -2.07 -15.88
C THR A 78 -8.02 -2.21 -17.10
N ARG A 79 -8.19 -3.42 -17.58
CA ARG A 79 -9.12 -3.74 -18.66
C ARG A 79 -10.12 -4.77 -18.20
N GLU A 80 -11.41 -4.47 -18.42
CA GLU A 80 -12.52 -5.33 -18.08
C GLU A 80 -13.22 -5.82 -19.36
N SER A 81 -13.50 -7.13 -19.44
CA SER A 81 -14.21 -7.69 -20.60
C SER A 81 -15.74 -7.55 -20.48
N ALA A 82 -16.25 -7.22 -19.30
CA ALA A 82 -17.69 -7.12 -19.07
C ALA A 82 -18.33 -5.93 -19.79
N ASP A 83 -17.59 -4.83 -19.92
CA ASP A 83 -18.03 -3.58 -20.57
C ASP A 83 -17.02 -3.06 -21.59
N ASP A 84 -15.95 -3.83 -21.84
CA ASP A 84 -14.82 -3.48 -22.71
C ASP A 84 -14.11 -2.19 -22.29
N SER A 85 -14.24 -1.81 -21.03
CA SER A 85 -13.59 -0.62 -20.46
C SER A 85 -12.08 -0.78 -20.34
N VAL A 86 -11.38 0.32 -20.52
CA VAL A 86 -9.95 0.44 -20.22
C VAL A 86 -9.73 1.68 -19.35
N GLU A 87 -9.29 1.46 -18.14
CA GLU A 87 -9.05 2.52 -17.18
C GLU A 87 -7.56 2.71 -16.90
N SER A 88 -7.20 3.89 -16.45
CA SER A 88 -5.82 4.16 -16.05
C SER A 88 -5.78 4.95 -14.76
N THR A 89 -4.90 4.53 -13.86
CA THR A 89 -4.63 5.14 -12.57
C THR A 89 -3.21 5.66 -12.54
N ASN A 90 -3.02 6.94 -12.25
CA ASN A 90 -1.70 7.48 -11.95
C ASN A 90 -1.43 7.34 -10.46
N VAL A 91 -0.22 6.92 -10.13
CA VAL A 91 0.21 6.62 -8.76
C VAL A 91 1.38 7.53 -8.39
N TYR A 92 1.27 8.21 -7.25
CA TYR A 92 2.29 9.10 -6.70
C TYR A 92 2.44 8.84 -5.21
N TYR A 93 3.62 8.39 -4.78
CA TYR A 93 3.93 8.20 -3.36
C TYR A 93 5.19 8.98 -3.00
N ALA A 94 5.13 9.70 -1.89
CA ALA A 94 6.26 10.38 -1.29
C ALA A 94 6.23 10.14 0.22
N THR A 95 7.31 9.60 0.79
CA THR A 95 7.39 9.35 2.23
C THR A 95 8.64 9.96 2.81
N LEU A 96 8.48 10.86 3.75
CA LEU A 96 9.54 11.42 4.58
C LEU A 96 9.60 10.65 5.89
N ALA A 97 10.72 9.99 6.15
CA ALA A 97 10.95 9.22 7.37
C ALA A 97 12.08 9.83 8.20
N GLN A 98 11.91 9.82 9.52
CA GLN A 98 12.84 10.35 10.49
C GLN A 98 13.13 9.34 11.60
N LYS A 99 14.40 8.97 11.78
CA LYS A 99 14.87 8.23 12.95
C LYS A 99 15.19 9.23 14.05
N ILE A 100 14.31 9.38 15.04
CA ILE A 100 14.46 10.33 16.15
C ILE A 100 15.54 9.82 17.12
N SER A 101 15.47 8.53 17.47
CA SER A 101 16.40 7.85 18.36
C SER A 101 16.54 6.36 17.98
N PRO A 102 17.36 5.54 18.64
CA PRO A 102 17.38 4.10 18.41
C PRO A 102 16.03 3.41 18.59
N HIS A 103 15.18 3.97 19.47
CA HIS A 103 13.88 3.40 19.82
C HIS A 103 12.70 4.07 19.10
N TRP A 104 12.87 5.27 18.52
CA TRP A 104 11.76 6.04 17.96
C TRP A 104 12.00 6.37 16.49
N ASN A 105 11.05 5.95 15.66
CA ASN A 105 10.95 6.33 14.24
C ASN A 105 9.61 7.00 13.99
N THR A 106 9.60 7.98 13.10
CA THR A 106 8.37 8.60 12.61
C THR A 106 8.43 8.77 11.10
N TRP A 107 7.28 8.87 10.47
CA TRP A 107 7.17 9.17 9.04
C TRP A 107 5.89 9.91 8.74
N VAL A 108 5.93 10.65 7.63
CA VAL A 108 4.76 11.20 6.97
C VAL A 108 4.84 10.86 5.50
N GLY A 109 3.76 10.34 4.94
CA GLY A 109 3.66 9.96 3.54
C GLY A 109 2.47 10.62 2.89
N TYR A 110 2.66 11.08 1.66
CA TYR A 110 1.60 11.51 0.75
C TYR A 110 1.40 10.43 -0.29
N TYR A 111 0.17 9.98 -0.44
CA TYR A 111 -0.24 8.95 -1.38
C TYR A 111 -1.36 9.51 -2.24
N ARG A 112 -1.23 9.38 -3.56
CA ARG A 112 -2.24 9.79 -4.50
C ARG A 112 -2.37 8.75 -5.59
N GLU A 113 -3.59 8.29 -5.79
CA GLU A 113 -3.99 7.42 -6.88
C GLU A 113 -5.19 8.06 -7.56
N ASP A 114 -4.94 8.65 -8.75
CA ASP A 114 -6.02 9.18 -9.58
C ASP A 114 -6.63 8.01 -10.34
N PHE A 115 -7.84 7.61 -9.98
CA PHE A 115 -8.56 6.52 -10.61
C PHE A 115 -9.89 7.01 -11.19
N THR A 116 -10.38 6.29 -12.18
CA THR A 116 -11.71 6.42 -12.75
C THR A 116 -12.63 5.33 -12.17
N THR A 117 -13.94 5.44 -12.38
CA THR A 117 -14.90 4.41 -11.91
C THR A 117 -14.67 3.11 -12.67
N ASP A 118 -14.51 2.01 -11.94
CA ASP A 118 -14.28 0.67 -12.48
C ASP A 118 -15.51 -0.23 -12.31
N VAL A 119 -15.57 -1.31 -13.10
CA VAL A 119 -16.56 -2.38 -12.95
C VAL A 119 -16.49 -3.03 -11.57
N PHE A 120 -15.29 -3.15 -11.03
CA PHE A 120 -15.05 -3.69 -9.70
C PHE A 120 -14.49 -2.61 -8.76
N THR A 121 -15.36 -2.04 -7.93
CA THR A 121 -14.99 -0.98 -6.98
C THR A 121 -14.00 -1.44 -5.90
N TYR A 122 -13.88 -2.74 -5.69
CA TYR A 122 -12.99 -3.34 -4.70
C TYR A 122 -11.49 -3.09 -4.99
N ASP A 123 -11.11 -2.87 -6.25
CA ASP A 123 -9.71 -2.56 -6.63
C ASP A 123 -9.34 -1.09 -6.47
N GLN A 124 -10.33 -0.26 -6.16
CA GLN A 124 -10.09 1.15 -5.93
C GLN A 124 -9.49 1.35 -4.53
N PRO A 125 -8.54 2.27 -4.37
CA PRO A 125 -8.06 2.64 -3.05
C PRO A 125 -9.20 3.26 -2.24
N ASP A 126 -9.18 3.05 -0.92
CA ASP A 126 -10.16 3.67 0.00
C ASP A 126 -10.24 5.19 -0.15
N MET A 127 -9.15 5.82 -0.55
CA MET A 127 -8.98 7.27 -0.70
C MET A 127 -8.12 7.59 -1.91
N ALA A 128 -8.54 8.55 -2.75
CA ALA A 128 -7.76 9.01 -3.90
C ALA A 128 -6.52 9.79 -3.48
N LYS A 129 -6.63 10.55 -2.39
CA LYS A 129 -5.52 11.33 -1.80
C LYS A 129 -5.45 11.12 -0.30
N GLU A 130 -4.36 10.58 0.14
CA GLU A 130 -4.14 10.22 1.54
C GLU A 130 -2.88 10.88 2.09
N LEU A 131 -2.99 11.48 3.29
CA LEU A 131 -1.85 11.79 4.13
C LEU A 131 -1.75 10.72 5.21
N ARG A 132 -0.65 9.99 5.21
CA ARG A 132 -0.39 8.93 6.19
C ARG A 132 0.75 9.34 7.09
N ASN A 133 0.54 9.36 8.39
CA ASN A 133 1.61 9.58 9.36
C ASN A 133 1.71 8.41 10.32
N GLY A 134 2.91 8.17 10.82
CA GLY A 134 3.16 7.07 11.72
C GLY A 134 4.25 7.35 12.73
N LEU A 135 4.12 6.69 13.87
CA LEU A 135 5.09 6.68 14.94
C LEU A 135 5.34 5.24 15.35
N GLN A 136 6.61 4.84 15.38
CA GLN A 136 7.02 3.51 15.82
C GLN A 136 7.90 3.62 17.04
N TYR A 137 7.60 2.82 18.06
CA TYR A 137 8.44 2.59 19.22
C TYR A 137 9.02 1.17 19.18
N ILE A 138 10.33 1.06 19.14
CA ILE A 138 11.09 -0.19 19.20
C ILE A 138 11.42 -0.44 20.68
N MET A 139 10.70 -1.38 21.29
CA MET A 139 10.87 -1.72 22.71
C MET A 139 12.19 -2.49 22.91
N ASP A 140 12.44 -3.46 22.05
CA ASP A 140 13.65 -4.29 21.99
C ASP A 140 13.83 -4.87 20.58
N ASP A 141 14.80 -5.77 20.39
CA ASP A 141 15.12 -6.38 19.11
C ASP A 141 13.96 -7.23 18.53
N LYS A 142 13.04 -7.64 19.40
CA LYS A 142 11.90 -8.50 19.03
C LYS A 142 10.58 -7.77 19.00
N ASN A 143 10.41 -6.74 19.80
CA ASN A 143 9.12 -6.08 20.03
C ASN A 143 9.10 -4.66 19.50
N SER A 144 8.06 -4.32 18.76
CA SER A 144 7.79 -2.95 18.37
C SER A 144 6.30 -2.63 18.44
N PHE A 145 6.00 -1.38 18.73
CA PHE A 145 4.66 -0.83 18.70
C PHE A 145 4.59 0.29 17.66
N THR A 146 3.54 0.31 16.85
CA THR A 146 3.37 1.30 15.78
C THR A 146 1.97 1.86 15.80
N ILE A 147 1.86 3.18 15.68
CA ILE A 147 0.61 3.90 15.45
C ILE A 147 0.68 4.50 14.05
N VAL A 148 -0.35 4.28 13.24
CA VAL A 148 -0.47 4.88 11.92
C VAL A 148 -1.82 5.57 11.83
N ASN A 149 -1.81 6.82 11.43
CA ASN A 149 -3.01 7.58 11.13
C ASN A 149 -3.10 7.81 9.63
N ARG A 150 -4.29 7.62 9.06
CA ARG A 150 -4.64 7.81 7.65
C ARG A 150 -5.66 8.93 7.56
N TYR A 151 -5.34 9.99 6.87
CA TYR A 151 -6.16 11.17 6.70
C TYR A 151 -6.57 11.34 5.24
N ASP A 152 -7.88 11.44 4.99
CA ASP A 152 -8.44 11.71 3.66
C ASP A 152 -8.33 13.21 3.36
N LEU A 153 -7.52 13.54 2.34
CA LEU A 153 -7.29 14.93 1.94
C LEU A 153 -8.46 15.53 1.15
N ASP A 154 -9.24 14.70 0.45
CA ASP A 154 -10.39 15.16 -0.32
C ASP A 154 -11.58 15.41 0.60
N GLN A 155 -11.86 14.52 1.54
CA GLN A 155 -12.93 14.66 2.52
C GLN A 155 -12.51 15.49 3.76
N LYS A 156 -11.20 15.78 3.91
CA LYS A 156 -10.62 16.55 5.03
C LYS A 156 -10.96 15.96 6.40
N LYS A 157 -10.93 14.64 6.50
CA LYS A 157 -11.26 13.93 7.75
C LYS A 157 -10.27 12.79 8.03
N ASN A 158 -10.15 12.43 9.30
CA ASN A 158 -9.47 11.21 9.67
C ASN A 158 -10.23 10.01 9.13
N TYR A 159 -9.56 9.12 8.41
CA TYR A 159 -10.15 7.91 7.85
C TYR A 159 -9.99 6.71 8.78
N GLU A 160 -8.76 6.47 9.23
CA GLU A 160 -8.43 5.30 10.05
C GLU A 160 -7.24 5.62 10.97
N THR A 161 -7.31 5.15 12.20
CA THR A 161 -6.14 5.05 13.09
C THR A 161 -5.88 3.57 13.37
N ARG A 162 -4.65 3.15 13.12
CA ARG A 162 -4.20 1.77 13.28
C ARG A 162 -3.16 1.69 14.37
N TYR A 163 -3.35 0.77 15.30
CA TYR A 163 -2.41 0.42 16.36
C TYR A 163 -1.92 -0.98 16.10
N SER A 164 -0.62 -1.20 16.09
CA SER A 164 -0.04 -2.52 15.87
C SER A 164 1.08 -2.82 16.84
N TRP A 165 1.07 -4.01 17.39
CA TRP A 165 2.19 -4.60 18.10
C TRP A 165 2.74 -5.74 17.26
N THR A 166 4.07 -5.76 17.08
CA THR A 166 4.75 -6.79 16.32
C THR A 166 5.79 -7.47 17.19
N HIS A 167 5.73 -8.81 17.22
CA HIS A 167 6.73 -9.64 17.87
C HIS A 167 7.45 -10.52 16.83
N LYS A 168 8.78 -10.45 16.82
CA LYS A 168 9.64 -11.24 15.94
C LYS A 168 10.12 -12.49 16.66
N PHE A 169 9.88 -13.63 16.05
CA PHE A 169 10.49 -14.92 16.40
C PHE A 169 11.71 -15.18 15.51
N CYS A 170 12.32 -16.35 15.62
CA CYS A 170 13.50 -16.66 14.79
C CYS A 170 13.20 -16.66 13.29
N CYS A 171 12.08 -17.15 12.85
CA CYS A 171 11.77 -17.43 11.43
C CYS A 171 10.43 -16.85 10.99
N TRP A 172 9.67 -16.23 11.89
CA TRP A 172 8.36 -15.64 11.64
C TRP A 172 8.10 -14.47 12.56
N GLN A 173 7.13 -13.65 12.21
CA GLN A 173 6.64 -12.56 13.06
C GLN A 173 5.13 -12.65 13.23
N LEU A 174 4.68 -12.24 14.41
CA LEU A 174 3.28 -12.03 14.74
C LEU A 174 3.03 -10.53 14.82
N SER A 175 2.02 -10.05 14.13
CA SER A 175 1.52 -8.68 14.27
C SER A 175 0.06 -8.71 14.71
N LEU A 176 -0.22 -8.09 15.86
CA LEU A 176 -1.58 -7.83 16.34
C LEU A 176 -1.93 -6.40 15.97
N ILE A 177 -3.04 -6.21 15.25
CA ILE A 177 -3.42 -4.94 14.64
C ILE A 177 -4.85 -4.62 15.07
N TYR A 178 -5.03 -3.46 15.68
CA TYR A 178 -6.34 -2.87 15.93
C TYR A 178 -6.53 -1.68 15.02
N LYS A 179 -7.60 -1.68 14.23
CA LYS A 179 -8.00 -0.61 13.31
C LYS A 179 -9.24 0.07 13.86
N HIS A 180 -9.20 1.36 13.94
CA HIS A 180 -10.35 2.19 14.26
C HIS A 180 -10.63 3.12 13.07
N LYS A 181 -11.79 2.95 12.42
CA LYS A 181 -12.24 3.81 11.32
C LYS A 181 -13.13 4.91 11.86
N ASP A 182 -12.83 6.14 11.46
CA ASP A 182 -13.60 7.36 11.83
C ASP A 182 -14.65 7.70 10.75
N THR A 183 -15.09 6.68 10.00
CA THR A 183 -16.16 6.81 9.01
C THR A 183 -17.53 6.77 9.70
N ASP A 184 -18.58 7.14 8.96
CA ASP A 184 -19.96 7.20 9.50
C ASP A 184 -20.42 5.88 10.16
N ASN A 185 -19.81 4.75 9.80
CA ASN A 185 -20.07 3.43 10.38
C ASN A 185 -19.12 3.02 11.51
N LYS A 186 -18.24 3.89 12.00
CA LYS A 186 -17.31 3.67 13.16
C LYS A 186 -16.90 2.21 13.36
N ASP A 187 -16.46 1.55 12.29
CA ASP A 187 -16.10 0.16 12.35
C ASP A 187 -14.70 0.00 12.95
N SER A 188 -14.62 -0.87 13.94
CA SER A 188 -13.34 -1.28 14.51
C SER A 188 -13.06 -2.74 14.16
N ALA A 189 -11.85 -3.03 13.77
CA ALA A 189 -11.43 -4.39 13.42
C ALA A 189 -10.16 -4.78 14.16
N PHE A 190 -10.09 -6.05 14.54
CA PHE A 190 -8.87 -6.65 15.08
C PHE A 190 -8.35 -7.71 14.11
N GLU A 191 -7.06 -7.65 13.79
CA GLU A 191 -6.38 -8.59 12.90
C GLU A 191 -5.16 -9.19 13.59
N ALA A 192 -4.90 -10.46 13.32
CA ALA A 192 -3.64 -11.12 13.63
C ALA A 192 -2.99 -11.56 12.31
N LYS A 193 -1.75 -11.12 12.07
CA LYS A 193 -0.95 -11.50 10.90
C LYS A 193 0.25 -12.33 11.31
N PHE A 194 0.51 -13.38 10.53
CA PHE A 194 1.69 -14.21 10.66
C PHE A 194 2.48 -14.12 9.36
N ASP A 195 3.70 -13.64 9.42
CA ASP A 195 4.58 -13.52 8.26
C ASP A 195 5.84 -14.36 8.47
N PHE A 196 6.23 -15.15 7.46
CA PHE A 196 7.54 -15.82 7.48
C PHE A 196 8.61 -14.80 7.05
N VAL A 197 9.65 -14.68 7.86
CA VAL A 197 10.76 -13.76 7.61
C VAL A 197 11.94 -14.58 7.10
N ASN A 198 12.26 -14.44 5.82
CA ASN A 198 13.51 -14.96 5.28
C ASN A 198 14.63 -13.97 5.66
N TRP A 199 15.60 -14.44 6.41
CA TRP A 199 16.82 -13.71 6.79
C TRP A 199 17.88 -13.85 5.69
#